data_7cfacbafff84ac194fb1f2f295269014
#
_entry.id   7cfacbafff84ac194fb1f2f295269014
#
_cell.length_a   1.000
_cell.length_b   1.000
_cell.length_c   1.000
_cell.angle_alpha   90.00
_cell.angle_beta   90.00
_cell.angle_gamma   90.00
#
_symmetry.space_group_name_H-M   'P 1'
#
loop_
_entity.id
_entity.type
_entity.pdbx_description
1 polymer ?
#
loop_
_entity_poly.entity_id
_entity_poly.type
_entity_poly.pdbx_seq_one_letter_code
_entity_poly.pdbx_strand_id
1 'polypeptide(L)'
;MCDEVLLSKCKPGAMIINAARGGVVDEQVLLRSGHPYILDTWQNEPAINKEVLQKAFRASMHIAGYSVEGKRNASQMCLDAIAAQFGLPRIDLSAYSYPGPVSKHSGEPWLAAVTTQLKAHPEQFENLRKHYPLRSSEPA
;
A
#
# COMPACT_ATOMS: atom_id res chain seq x y z
N MET A 1 6.72 9.32 14.04
CA MET A 1 7.42 9.42 12.76
C MET A 1 8.67 8.56 12.83
N CYS A 2 8.96 7.80 11.81
CA CYS A 2 10.19 7.02 11.70
C CYS A 2 11.30 7.95 11.21
N ASP A 3 12.07 8.44 12.15
CA ASP A 3 13.14 9.43 11.98
C ASP A 3 14.53 8.81 12.15
N GLU A 4 15.56 9.63 12.12
CA GLU A 4 16.95 9.21 12.28
C GLU A 4 17.19 8.49 13.62
N VAL A 5 16.57 8.97 14.70
CA VAL A 5 16.73 8.39 16.04
C VAL A 5 16.17 6.96 16.08
N LEU A 6 15.01 6.74 15.44
CA LEU A 6 14.42 5.41 15.37
C LEU A 6 15.25 4.49 14.48
N LEU A 7 15.64 4.96 13.28
CA LEU A 7 16.41 4.14 12.33
C LEU A 7 17.80 3.77 12.89
N SER A 8 18.45 4.66 13.64
CA SER A 8 19.76 4.36 14.27
C SER A 8 19.70 3.26 15.33
N LYS A 9 18.51 2.97 15.88
CA LYS A 9 18.27 1.89 16.85
C LYS A 9 17.87 0.57 16.20
N CYS A 10 17.62 0.58 14.89
CA CYS A 10 17.32 -0.66 14.17
C CYS A 10 18.56 -1.52 14.02
N LYS A 11 18.37 -2.84 13.97
CA LYS A 11 19.48 -3.77 13.67
C LYS A 11 20.06 -3.46 12.29
N PRO A 12 21.39 -3.59 12.10
CA PRO A 12 21.99 -3.45 10.77
C PRO A 12 21.28 -4.35 9.76
N GLY A 13 20.92 -3.80 8.60
CA GLY A 13 20.19 -4.52 7.55
C GLY A 13 18.70 -4.76 7.81
N ALA A 14 18.12 -4.18 8.86
CA ALA A 14 16.69 -4.25 9.09
C ALA A 14 15.92 -3.68 7.88
N MET A 15 14.93 -4.44 7.39
CA MET A 15 14.04 -4.00 6.31
C MET A 15 13.01 -3.02 6.85
N ILE A 16 12.93 -1.83 6.27
CA ILE A 16 11.91 -0.82 6.61
C ILE A 16 10.75 -0.94 5.63
N ILE A 17 9.53 -1.10 6.14
CA ILE A 17 8.34 -1.24 5.30
C ILE A 17 7.34 -0.14 5.68
N ASN A 18 6.91 0.68 4.70
CA ASN A 18 5.85 1.64 4.89
C ASN A 18 4.70 1.39 3.90
N ALA A 19 3.61 0.87 4.41
CA ALA A 19 2.32 0.70 3.71
C ALA A 19 1.19 1.48 4.42
N ALA A 20 1.55 2.48 5.24
CA ALA A 20 0.60 3.27 6.01
C ALA A 20 0.25 4.60 5.32
N ARG A 21 1.15 5.59 5.41
CA ARG A 21 1.00 6.92 4.78
C ARG A 21 2.36 7.51 4.47
N GLY A 22 2.41 8.36 3.43
CA GLY A 22 3.56 9.23 3.18
C GLY A 22 3.82 10.13 4.40
N GLY A 23 5.10 10.39 4.70
CA GLY A 23 5.51 11.19 5.86
C GLY A 23 5.53 10.44 7.20
N VAL A 24 5.06 9.19 7.28
CA VAL A 24 5.27 8.34 8.47
C VAL A 24 6.75 7.98 8.61
N VAL A 25 7.44 7.81 7.50
CA VAL A 25 8.89 7.64 7.41
C VAL A 25 9.47 8.88 6.72
N ASP A 26 10.53 9.46 7.28
CA ASP A 26 11.28 10.51 6.60
C ASP A 26 12.12 9.88 5.48
N GLU A 27 11.72 10.14 4.24
CA GLU A 27 12.35 9.55 3.06
C GLU A 27 13.81 9.98 2.87
N GLN A 28 14.17 11.21 3.30
CA GLN A 28 15.55 11.68 3.22
C GLN A 28 16.44 10.99 4.25
N VAL A 29 15.91 10.77 5.44
CA VAL A 29 16.61 10.00 6.47
C VAL A 29 16.75 8.55 6.04
N LEU A 30 15.68 7.97 5.46
CA LEU A 30 15.68 6.61 4.96
C LEU A 30 16.76 6.38 3.88
N LEU A 31 16.89 7.32 2.94
CA LEU A 31 17.95 7.29 1.92
C LEU A 31 19.37 7.23 2.49
N ARG A 32 19.62 7.98 3.59
CA ARG A 32 20.94 8.04 4.24
C ARG A 32 21.18 6.89 5.20
N SER A 33 20.16 6.24 5.69
CA SER A 33 20.25 5.22 6.74
C SER A 33 20.96 3.93 6.31
N GLY A 34 21.01 3.65 5.00
CA GLY A 34 21.55 2.41 4.46
C GLY A 34 20.67 1.17 4.70
N HIS A 35 19.51 1.32 5.33
CA HIS A 35 18.56 0.24 5.48
C HIS A 35 17.87 -0.08 4.15
N PRO A 36 17.66 -1.36 3.80
CA PRO A 36 16.80 -1.72 2.69
C PRO A 36 15.35 -1.34 3.03
N TYR A 37 14.57 -0.91 2.02
CA TYR A 37 13.19 -0.51 2.28
C TYR A 37 12.22 -0.88 1.17
N ILE A 38 10.96 -1.03 1.59
CA ILE A 38 9.80 -1.26 0.73
C ILE A 38 8.80 -0.13 1.02
N LEU A 39 8.40 0.62 -0.02
CA LEU A 39 7.42 1.69 0.13
C LEU A 39 6.22 1.43 -0.79
N ASP A 40 5.03 1.46 -0.20
CA ASP A 40 3.76 1.56 -0.91
C ASP A 40 3.23 2.99 -0.90
N THR A 41 3.55 3.75 0.15
CA THR A 41 3.11 5.14 0.34
C THR A 41 4.31 6.07 0.39
N TRP A 42 4.17 7.25 -0.20
CA TRP A 42 5.28 8.17 -0.49
C TRP A 42 4.99 9.58 -0.01
N GLN A 43 6.03 10.33 0.30
CA GLN A 43 5.89 11.79 0.44
C GLN A 43 5.56 12.39 -0.93
N ASN A 44 4.68 13.42 -0.90
CA ASN A 44 4.30 14.20 -2.07
C ASN A 44 3.67 13.42 -3.24
N GLU A 45 2.93 12.33 -2.96
CA GLU A 45 2.15 11.65 -4.01
C GLU A 45 1.26 12.64 -4.79
N PRO A 46 1.17 12.54 -6.10
CA PRO A 46 1.80 11.55 -6.99
C PRO A 46 3.21 11.93 -7.46
N ALA A 47 3.74 13.09 -7.08
CA ALA A 47 5.07 13.59 -7.45
C ALA A 47 6.16 13.04 -6.51
N ILE A 48 6.32 11.72 -6.52
CA ILE A 48 7.22 11.00 -5.62
C ILE A 48 8.69 11.27 -5.89
N ASN A 49 9.53 11.14 -4.87
CA ASN A 49 10.97 11.31 -5.00
C ASN A 49 11.59 10.14 -5.80
N LYS A 50 12.12 10.47 -6.98
CA LYS A 50 12.70 9.47 -7.90
C LYS A 50 13.94 8.79 -7.34
N GLU A 51 14.76 9.47 -6.56
CA GLU A 51 15.95 8.87 -5.95
C GLU A 51 15.55 7.82 -4.90
N VAL A 52 14.58 8.17 -4.04
CA VAL A 52 14.00 7.22 -3.07
C VAL A 52 13.43 6.00 -3.78
N LEU A 53 12.67 6.23 -4.87
CA LEU A 53 12.11 5.14 -5.67
C LEU A 53 13.19 4.23 -6.25
N GLN A 54 14.23 4.79 -6.86
CA GLN A 54 15.28 3.97 -7.50
C GLN A 54 16.04 3.12 -6.49
N LYS A 55 16.27 3.60 -5.27
CA LYS A 55 16.95 2.86 -4.21
C LYS A 55 16.06 1.88 -3.45
N ALA A 56 14.73 1.96 -3.60
CA ALA A 56 13.80 1.04 -2.93
C ALA A 56 14.06 -0.41 -3.37
N PHE A 57 14.11 -1.32 -2.40
CA PHE A 57 14.15 -2.76 -2.68
C PHE A 57 12.89 -3.20 -3.42
N ARG A 58 11.72 -2.76 -2.95
CA ARG A 58 10.44 -2.90 -3.64
C ARG A 58 9.62 -1.62 -3.47
N ALA A 59 8.75 -1.36 -4.44
CA ALA A 59 7.93 -0.17 -4.50
C ALA A 59 6.57 -0.47 -5.13
N SER A 60 5.53 0.21 -4.66
CA SER A 60 4.21 0.18 -5.28
C SER A 60 3.56 1.57 -5.18
N MET A 61 2.46 1.76 -5.91
CA MET A 61 1.81 3.05 -6.09
C MET A 61 0.59 3.21 -5.17
N HIS A 62 0.79 3.04 -3.84
CA HIS A 62 -0.24 3.16 -2.80
C HIS A 62 -1.43 2.21 -3.03
N ILE A 63 -1.11 0.93 -3.22
CA ILE A 63 -2.06 -0.14 -3.53
C ILE A 63 -2.07 -1.27 -2.49
N ALA A 64 -1.42 -1.10 -1.34
CA ALA A 64 -1.41 -2.13 -0.30
C ALA A 64 -2.83 -2.51 0.15
N GLY A 65 -3.73 -1.53 0.27
CA GLY A 65 -5.14 -1.73 0.59
C GLY A 65 -6.07 -2.09 -0.59
N TYR A 66 -5.52 -2.30 -1.80
CA TYR A 66 -6.32 -2.59 -3.00
C TYR A 66 -6.65 -4.08 -3.09
N SER A 67 -7.49 -4.55 -2.17
CA SER A 67 -8.09 -5.90 -2.23
C SER A 67 -9.61 -5.84 -2.06
N VAL A 68 -10.31 -6.79 -2.68
CA VAL A 68 -11.77 -6.91 -2.58
C VAL A 68 -12.17 -7.13 -1.12
N GLU A 69 -11.48 -8.05 -0.46
CA GLU A 69 -11.74 -8.42 0.94
C GLU A 69 -11.45 -7.24 1.88
N GLY A 70 -10.33 -6.54 1.68
CA GLY A 70 -9.96 -5.37 2.50
C GLY A 70 -10.98 -4.25 2.40
N LYS A 71 -11.45 -3.94 1.17
CA LYS A 71 -12.50 -2.93 0.95
C LYS A 71 -13.85 -3.37 1.54
N ARG A 72 -14.26 -4.62 1.32
CA ARG A 72 -15.48 -5.18 1.90
C ARG A 72 -15.45 -5.13 3.42
N ASN A 73 -14.35 -5.58 4.04
CA ASN A 73 -14.20 -5.59 5.49
C ASN A 73 -14.22 -4.17 6.09
N ALA A 74 -13.54 -3.21 5.46
CA ALA A 74 -13.59 -1.81 5.91
C ALA A 74 -15.01 -1.25 5.85
N SER A 75 -15.75 -1.50 4.76
CA SER A 75 -17.15 -1.09 4.62
C SER A 75 -18.05 -1.77 5.66
N GLN A 76 -17.86 -3.07 5.91
CA GLN A 76 -18.61 -3.81 6.93
C GLN A 76 -18.39 -3.23 8.32
N MET A 77 -17.14 -2.94 8.68
CA MET A 77 -16.82 -2.33 10.00
C MET A 77 -17.51 -0.97 10.18
N CYS A 78 -17.55 -0.13 9.13
CA CYS A 78 -18.25 1.15 9.18
C CYS A 78 -19.78 0.96 9.34
N LEU A 79 -20.39 0.03 8.60
CA LEU A 79 -21.80 -0.27 8.69
C LEU A 79 -22.16 -0.84 10.07
N ASP A 80 -21.36 -1.74 10.60
CA ASP A 80 -21.57 -2.33 11.93
C ASP A 80 -21.50 -1.22 13.03
N ALA A 81 -20.53 -0.31 12.93
CA ALA A 81 -20.40 0.80 13.88
C ALA A 81 -21.61 1.76 13.82
N ILE A 82 -22.10 2.10 12.60
CA ILE A 82 -23.30 2.93 12.41
C ILE A 82 -24.53 2.22 12.94
N ALA A 83 -24.72 0.94 12.62
CA ALA A 83 -25.86 0.16 13.08
C ALA A 83 -25.90 0.10 14.62
N ALA A 84 -24.75 -0.15 15.26
CA ALA A 84 -24.64 -0.18 16.72
C ALA A 84 -24.96 1.19 17.35
N GLN A 85 -24.41 2.29 16.77
CA GLN A 85 -24.59 3.65 17.30
C GLN A 85 -26.04 4.11 17.24
N PHE A 86 -26.77 3.75 16.18
CA PHE A 86 -28.14 4.23 15.93
C PHE A 86 -29.23 3.17 16.13
N GLY A 87 -28.91 2.00 16.64
CA GLY A 87 -29.88 0.92 16.85
C GLY A 87 -30.50 0.39 15.56
N LEU A 88 -29.78 0.42 14.45
CA LEU A 88 -30.25 -0.01 13.13
C LEU A 88 -30.01 -1.50 12.92
N PRO A 89 -30.79 -2.16 12.05
CA PRO A 89 -30.47 -3.52 11.62
C PRO A 89 -29.08 -3.63 10.98
N ARG A 90 -28.36 -4.71 11.29
CA ARG A 90 -27.07 -4.98 10.67
C ARG A 90 -27.25 -5.30 9.19
N ILE A 91 -26.43 -4.68 8.33
CA ILE A 91 -26.30 -5.01 6.91
C ILE A 91 -25.09 -5.94 6.75
N ASP A 92 -25.29 -7.09 6.14
CA ASP A 92 -24.21 -8.05 5.90
C ASP A 92 -23.71 -7.96 4.45
N LEU A 93 -22.42 -7.67 4.31
CA LEU A 93 -21.75 -7.59 3.02
C LEU A 93 -21.03 -8.90 2.62
N SER A 94 -21.20 -10.00 3.35
CA SER A 94 -20.50 -11.27 3.06
C SER A 94 -20.79 -11.79 1.65
N ALA A 95 -22.04 -11.62 1.18
CA ALA A 95 -22.46 -12.00 -0.16
C ALA A 95 -22.16 -10.95 -1.25
N TYR A 96 -21.55 -9.81 -0.89
CA TYR A 96 -21.23 -8.79 -1.88
C TYR A 96 -20.10 -9.25 -2.81
N SER A 97 -20.40 -9.28 -4.12
CA SER A 97 -19.42 -9.56 -5.17
C SER A 97 -18.97 -8.26 -5.81
N TYR A 98 -17.67 -8.06 -5.92
CA TYR A 98 -17.11 -6.89 -6.60
C TYR A 98 -17.32 -6.99 -8.12
N PRO A 99 -17.97 -5.98 -8.76
CA PRO A 99 -18.34 -6.07 -10.17
C PRO A 99 -17.19 -5.75 -11.15
N GLY A 100 -16.04 -5.31 -10.64
CA GLY A 100 -14.91 -4.88 -11.48
C GLY A 100 -13.88 -5.99 -11.72
N PRO A 101 -12.83 -5.68 -12.50
CA PRO A 101 -11.75 -6.63 -12.74
C PRO A 101 -10.99 -6.95 -11.46
N VAL A 102 -10.72 -8.22 -11.26
CA VAL A 102 -10.00 -8.74 -10.09
C VAL A 102 -8.73 -9.46 -10.56
N SER A 103 -7.63 -9.22 -9.86
CA SER A 103 -6.36 -9.89 -10.08
C SER A 103 -6.06 -10.88 -8.94
N LYS A 104 -5.60 -12.06 -9.31
CA LYS A 104 -5.07 -13.06 -8.37
C LYS A 104 -3.57 -12.93 -8.13
N HIS A 105 -2.93 -11.90 -8.70
CA HIS A 105 -1.51 -11.68 -8.53
C HIS A 105 -1.17 -11.26 -7.11
N SER A 106 -0.25 -11.98 -6.51
CA SER A 106 0.24 -11.71 -5.15
C SER A 106 1.69 -12.21 -5.00
N GLY A 107 2.28 -11.89 -3.86
CA GLY A 107 3.62 -12.35 -3.51
C GLY A 107 4.75 -11.58 -4.15
N GLU A 108 5.96 -12.08 -3.96
CA GLU A 108 7.20 -11.40 -4.34
C GLU A 108 7.34 -11.17 -5.85
N PRO A 109 7.08 -12.15 -6.75
CA PRO A 109 7.21 -11.94 -8.19
C PRO A 109 6.28 -10.83 -8.71
N TRP A 110 5.07 -10.74 -8.17
CA TRP A 110 4.14 -9.68 -8.49
C TRP A 110 4.67 -8.32 -8.03
N LEU A 111 5.15 -8.21 -6.78
CA LEU A 111 5.67 -6.95 -6.24
C LEU A 111 6.94 -6.50 -6.99
N ALA A 112 7.77 -7.43 -7.43
CA ALA A 112 8.92 -7.13 -8.28
C ALA A 112 8.50 -6.53 -9.63
N ALA A 113 7.49 -7.10 -10.29
CA ALA A 113 6.96 -6.59 -11.56
C ALA A 113 6.37 -5.17 -11.40
N VAL A 114 5.57 -4.95 -10.36
CA VAL A 114 5.02 -3.62 -10.02
C VAL A 114 6.14 -2.62 -9.76
N THR A 115 7.17 -3.01 -9.02
CA THR A 115 8.34 -2.18 -8.75
C THR A 115 9.06 -1.76 -10.03
N THR A 116 9.28 -2.72 -10.93
CA THR A 116 9.94 -2.47 -12.22
C THR A 116 9.14 -1.48 -13.06
N GLN A 117 7.84 -1.66 -13.14
CA GLN A 117 6.95 -0.76 -13.87
C GLN A 117 6.98 0.65 -13.29
N LEU A 118 6.87 0.80 -11.97
CA LEU A 118 6.88 2.11 -11.31
C LEU A 118 8.23 2.81 -11.46
N LYS A 119 9.35 2.08 -11.34
CA LYS A 119 10.69 2.64 -11.55
C LYS A 119 10.93 3.11 -12.99
N ALA A 120 10.36 2.41 -13.96
CA ALA A 120 10.45 2.79 -15.36
C ALA A 120 9.60 4.04 -15.70
N HIS A 121 8.45 4.21 -15.03
CA HIS A 121 7.46 5.24 -15.33
C HIS A 121 6.95 5.96 -14.07
N PRO A 122 7.82 6.61 -13.28
CA PRO A 122 7.40 7.27 -12.04
C PRO A 122 6.40 8.41 -12.26
N GLU A 123 6.43 9.06 -13.42
CA GLU A 123 5.47 10.09 -13.82
C GLU A 123 4.05 9.56 -14.03
N GLN A 124 3.90 8.26 -14.20
CA GLN A 124 2.60 7.60 -14.36
C GLN A 124 2.02 7.07 -13.04
N PHE A 125 2.57 7.46 -11.89
CA PHE A 125 2.16 6.96 -10.57
C PHE A 125 0.63 6.90 -10.41
N GLU A 126 -0.06 8.01 -10.61
CA GLU A 126 -1.50 8.08 -10.42
C GLU A 126 -2.28 7.28 -11.49
N ASN A 127 -1.79 7.27 -12.73
CA ASN A 127 -2.40 6.48 -13.81
C ASN A 127 -2.29 4.97 -13.53
N LEU A 128 -1.11 4.51 -13.11
CA LEU A 128 -0.87 3.12 -12.72
C LEU A 128 -1.75 2.71 -11.52
N ARG A 129 -1.85 3.58 -10.53
CA ARG A 129 -2.69 3.38 -9.35
C ARG A 129 -4.18 3.30 -9.71
N LYS A 130 -4.67 4.24 -10.51
CA LYS A 130 -6.09 4.34 -10.92
C LYS A 130 -6.55 3.11 -11.71
N HIS A 131 -5.70 2.57 -12.56
CA HIS A 131 -6.03 1.42 -13.41
C HIS A 131 -5.59 0.07 -12.82
N TYR A 132 -5.08 0.07 -11.60
CA TYR A 132 -4.68 -1.14 -10.93
C TYR A 132 -5.91 -1.99 -10.54
N PRO A 133 -6.02 -3.26 -10.98
CA PRO A 133 -7.13 -4.12 -10.63
C PRO A 133 -7.06 -4.49 -9.14
N LEU A 134 -8.23 -4.60 -8.48
CA LEU A 134 -8.25 -5.10 -7.11
C LEU A 134 -7.74 -6.55 -7.05
N ARG A 135 -6.97 -6.85 -6.01
CA ARG A 135 -6.58 -8.23 -5.72
C ARG A 135 -7.70 -8.97 -5.01
N SER A 136 -7.78 -10.29 -5.20
CA SER A 136 -8.58 -11.17 -4.37
C SER A 136 -7.81 -12.46 -4.07
N SER A 137 -7.92 -12.92 -2.84
CA SER A 137 -7.46 -14.23 -2.40
C SER A 137 -8.56 -15.29 -2.48
N GLU A 138 -9.82 -14.88 -2.69
CA GLU A 138 -10.95 -15.79 -2.81
C GLU A 138 -10.90 -16.51 -4.16
N PRO A 139 -11.28 -17.81 -4.22
CA PRO A 139 -11.48 -18.51 -5.49
C PRO A 139 -12.59 -17.82 -6.29
N ALA A 140 -12.46 -17.84 -7.61
CA ALA A 140 -13.49 -17.32 -8.51
C ALA A 140 -14.73 -18.19 -8.50
#